data_63e3c396da36866d1452b0e8270ac602
#
_entry.id   63e3c396da36866d1452b0e8270ac602
#
_cell.length_a   1.000
_cell.length_b   1.000
_cell.length_c   1.000
_cell.angle_alpha   90.00
_cell.angle_beta   90.00
_cell.angle_gamma   90.00
#
_symmetry.space_group_name_H-M   'P 1'
#
loop_
_entity.id
_entity.type
_entity.pdbx_description
1 polymer ?
#
loop_
_entity_poly.entity_id
_entity_poly.type
_entity_poly.pdbx_seq_one_letter_code
_entity_poly.pdbx_strand_id
1 'polypeptide(L)'
;MPQRYFPTALRSTTLPYAEGVIIMTKMHASAVSGAHIPKALWRYAKAAARDIALLYFIPLLVVFSDSAAESVRESLKMCAAALIPSLFPYLVLTALISRCGTTEHIGRAIGQPFSMLFGLPGSLAFSFIIGMCAGYPAGAAAVCEAYRGGRCTADEAERGCALLNNTGPGLTVALIGTALLGDRRLGIIIYLAQLLSVLTLGALHGGIHNIGKRKKENRLGNVCAGQRVRYDKSLSDSTATHSSVLRFLPESVASALSATLTVVSLVTVFSLLRVLAAALLDRIYISLTGAALPPIATLLLSMLLEVSGGLGSAATFGGTFGTVLCGTEIGWSGLCVTMQTKTLMRGCGLSGKYIIPVRAAMAVLCAGYTFLLLYIAG
;
A
#
# COMPACT_ATOMS: atom_id res chain seq x y z
N MET A 1 -54.66 3.60 -0.73
CA MET A 1 -54.17 3.24 -2.10
C MET A 1 -52.66 3.28 -2.07
N PRO A 2 -51.96 2.16 -2.18
CA PRO A 2 -50.48 2.16 -2.23
C PRO A 2 -50.03 2.14 -3.68
N GLN A 3 -49.19 3.12 -4.06
CA GLN A 3 -48.49 3.12 -5.34
C GLN A 3 -47.37 2.06 -5.36
N ARG A 4 -47.47 1.19 -6.37
CA ARG A 4 -46.48 0.14 -6.67
C ARG A 4 -45.23 0.77 -7.28
N TYR A 5 -44.09 0.59 -6.63
CA TYR A 5 -42.78 0.76 -7.26
C TYR A 5 -42.49 -0.44 -8.15
N PHE A 6 -42.42 -0.23 -9.47
CA PHE A 6 -41.80 -1.14 -10.42
C PHE A 6 -40.34 -0.73 -10.61
N PRO A 7 -39.37 -1.62 -10.49
CA PRO A 7 -38.01 -1.32 -10.88
C PRO A 7 -37.84 -1.51 -12.39
N THR A 8 -37.79 -0.43 -13.15
CA THR A 8 -37.36 -0.41 -14.54
C THR A 8 -35.83 -0.45 -14.58
N ALA A 9 -35.23 -1.61 -14.69
CA ALA A 9 -33.84 -1.79 -15.09
C ALA A 9 -33.61 -3.14 -15.77
N LEU A 10 -34.35 -3.38 -16.87
CA LEU A 10 -33.91 -4.30 -17.91
C LEU A 10 -33.26 -3.46 -19.01
N ARG A 11 -32.02 -2.98 -18.77
CA ARG A 11 -31.13 -2.56 -19.84
C ARG A 11 -30.62 -3.81 -20.53
N SER A 12 -31.10 -3.98 -21.75
CA SER A 12 -30.73 -4.90 -22.79
C SER A 12 -29.29 -5.44 -22.67
N THR A 13 -29.17 -6.70 -22.21
CA THR A 13 -28.04 -7.56 -22.53
C THR A 13 -28.15 -8.02 -23.97
N THR A 14 -28.01 -7.10 -24.94
CA THR A 14 -27.79 -7.46 -26.31
C THR A 14 -26.34 -7.81 -26.50
N LEU A 15 -26.10 -9.10 -26.46
CA LEU A 15 -25.06 -9.91 -27.08
C LEU A 15 -23.70 -9.22 -27.39
N PRO A 16 -22.66 -9.53 -26.62
CA PRO A 16 -21.27 -9.21 -26.95
C PRO A 16 -20.81 -9.82 -28.29
N TYR A 17 -21.59 -10.75 -28.86
CA TYR A 17 -21.30 -11.44 -30.12
C TYR A 17 -21.40 -10.53 -31.34
N ALA A 18 -22.39 -9.67 -31.41
CA ALA A 18 -22.58 -8.76 -32.57
C ALA A 18 -21.51 -7.65 -32.61
N GLU A 19 -21.08 -7.13 -31.46
CA GLU A 19 -19.97 -6.18 -31.39
C GLU A 19 -18.63 -6.82 -31.74
N GLY A 20 -18.41 -8.08 -31.33
CA GLY A 20 -17.22 -8.84 -31.68
C GLY A 20 -17.05 -9.06 -33.19
N VAL A 21 -18.13 -9.37 -33.89
CA VAL A 21 -18.14 -9.56 -35.36
C VAL A 21 -17.86 -8.24 -36.08
N ILE A 22 -18.46 -7.14 -35.65
CA ILE A 22 -18.24 -5.80 -36.22
C ILE A 22 -16.79 -5.36 -36.02
N ILE A 23 -16.18 -5.70 -34.89
CA ILE A 23 -14.79 -5.37 -34.57
C ILE A 23 -13.84 -6.22 -35.43
N MET A 24 -14.09 -7.52 -35.60
CA MET A 24 -13.30 -8.37 -36.50
C MET A 24 -13.34 -7.89 -37.96
N THR A 25 -14.49 -7.45 -38.44
CA THR A 25 -14.64 -6.92 -39.81
C THR A 25 -13.89 -5.60 -39.96
N LYS A 26 -13.89 -4.73 -38.94
CA LYS A 26 -13.10 -3.50 -38.92
C LYS A 26 -11.60 -3.76 -38.76
N MET A 27 -11.19 -4.84 -38.09
CA MET A 27 -9.79 -5.28 -38.03
C MET A 27 -9.26 -5.68 -39.38
N HIS A 28 -10.03 -6.45 -40.15
CA HIS A 28 -9.63 -6.88 -41.49
C HIS A 28 -9.48 -5.69 -42.46
N ALA A 29 -10.41 -4.75 -42.39
CA ALA A 29 -10.38 -3.52 -43.20
C ALA A 29 -9.20 -2.56 -42.80
N SER A 30 -8.85 -2.49 -41.50
CA SER A 30 -7.74 -1.65 -41.01
C SER A 30 -6.37 -2.26 -41.25
N ALA A 31 -6.23 -3.59 -41.24
CA ALA A 31 -4.98 -4.28 -41.54
C ALA A 31 -4.56 -4.09 -43.04
N VAL A 32 -5.53 -3.88 -43.92
CA VAL A 32 -5.30 -3.66 -45.34
C VAL A 32 -4.91 -2.20 -45.67
N SER A 33 -5.26 -1.23 -44.77
CA SER A 33 -5.08 0.20 -45.05
C SER A 33 -3.92 0.91 -44.33
N GLY A 34 -3.08 0.20 -43.55
CA GLY A 34 -1.94 0.81 -42.84
C GLY A 34 -2.34 1.89 -41.79
N ALA A 35 -3.61 1.94 -41.41
CA ALA A 35 -4.16 2.95 -40.50
C ALA A 35 -3.87 2.65 -39.02
N HIS A 36 -3.70 3.69 -38.24
CA HIS A 36 -3.52 3.60 -36.76
C HIS A 36 -4.58 2.70 -36.10
N ILE A 37 -4.12 1.71 -35.31
CA ILE A 37 -4.98 0.80 -34.53
C ILE A 37 -5.92 1.65 -33.65
N PRO A 38 -7.24 1.52 -33.81
CA PRO A 38 -8.19 2.31 -33.02
C PRO A 38 -7.99 2.08 -31.51
N LYS A 39 -8.02 3.15 -30.72
CA LYS A 39 -7.91 3.06 -29.23
C LYS A 39 -8.88 2.05 -28.61
N ALA A 40 -10.04 1.85 -29.25
CA ALA A 40 -11.03 0.84 -28.85
C ALA A 40 -10.46 -0.58 -28.96
N LEU A 41 -9.79 -0.93 -30.05
CA LEU A 41 -9.21 -2.26 -30.25
C LEU A 41 -8.15 -2.59 -29.20
N TRP A 42 -7.31 -1.62 -28.85
CA TRP A 42 -6.33 -1.77 -27.76
C TRP A 42 -6.99 -2.01 -26.39
N ARG A 43 -8.16 -1.41 -26.14
CA ARG A 43 -8.95 -1.67 -24.92
C ARG A 43 -9.52 -3.10 -24.92
N TYR A 44 -10.03 -3.59 -26.03
CA TYR A 44 -10.54 -4.97 -26.16
C TYR A 44 -9.42 -6.00 -26.07
N ALA A 45 -8.28 -5.76 -26.72
CA ALA A 45 -7.12 -6.65 -26.63
C ALA A 45 -6.61 -6.76 -25.18
N LYS A 46 -6.56 -5.65 -24.44
CA LYS A 46 -6.22 -5.67 -23.01
C LYS A 46 -7.25 -6.42 -22.16
N ALA A 47 -8.54 -6.26 -22.46
CA ALA A 47 -9.59 -6.97 -21.73
C ALA A 47 -9.52 -8.48 -22.01
N ALA A 48 -9.38 -8.87 -23.28
CA ALA A 48 -9.23 -10.28 -23.68
C ALA A 48 -7.96 -10.91 -23.07
N ALA A 49 -6.82 -10.21 -23.13
CA ALA A 49 -5.59 -10.69 -22.51
C ALA A 49 -5.72 -10.89 -20.98
N ARG A 50 -6.42 -9.98 -20.30
CA ARG A 50 -6.74 -10.11 -18.87
C ARG A 50 -7.61 -11.36 -18.63
N ASP A 51 -8.66 -11.54 -19.41
CA ASP A 51 -9.64 -12.63 -19.22
C ASP A 51 -8.97 -13.99 -19.54
N ILE A 52 -8.14 -14.07 -20.57
CA ILE A 52 -7.31 -15.24 -20.88
C ILE A 52 -6.34 -15.53 -19.72
N ALA A 53 -5.66 -14.51 -19.18
CA ALA A 53 -4.74 -14.69 -18.06
C ALA A 53 -5.45 -15.22 -16.81
N LEU A 54 -6.66 -14.73 -16.52
CA LEU A 54 -7.48 -15.23 -15.41
C LEU A 54 -7.91 -16.68 -15.62
N LEU A 55 -8.35 -17.03 -16.83
CA LEU A 55 -8.74 -18.41 -17.16
C LEU A 55 -7.53 -19.36 -17.12
N TYR A 56 -6.35 -18.90 -17.53
CA TYR A 56 -5.13 -19.70 -17.47
C TYR A 56 -4.65 -19.97 -16.03
N PHE A 57 -5.10 -19.17 -15.07
CA PHE A 57 -4.78 -19.38 -13.66
C PHE A 57 -5.40 -20.67 -13.10
N ILE A 58 -6.55 -21.11 -13.65
CA ILE A 58 -7.23 -22.34 -13.20
C ILE A 58 -6.38 -23.59 -13.46
N PRO A 59 -5.96 -23.91 -14.71
CA PRO A 59 -5.09 -25.05 -14.96
C PRO A 59 -3.74 -24.94 -14.23
N LEU A 60 -3.22 -23.73 -14.02
CA LEU A 60 -1.99 -23.54 -13.27
C LEU A 60 -2.13 -23.98 -11.81
N LEU A 61 -3.26 -23.69 -11.17
CA LEU A 61 -3.57 -24.17 -9.83
C LEU A 61 -3.68 -25.71 -9.77
N VAL A 62 -4.19 -26.35 -10.82
CA VAL A 62 -4.29 -27.81 -10.88
C VAL A 62 -2.90 -28.44 -11.05
N VAL A 63 -2.09 -27.92 -11.97
CA VAL A 63 -0.74 -28.44 -12.25
C VAL A 63 0.21 -28.29 -11.06
N PHE A 64 0.09 -27.19 -10.31
CA PHE A 64 0.94 -26.88 -9.14
C PHE A 64 0.14 -27.00 -7.83
N SER A 65 -0.85 -27.89 -7.74
CA SER A 65 -1.78 -27.99 -6.60
C SER A 65 -1.08 -28.15 -5.25
N ASP A 66 -0.04 -28.99 -5.16
CA ASP A 66 0.68 -29.21 -3.92
C ASP A 66 1.46 -27.96 -3.46
N SER A 67 2.18 -27.31 -4.38
CA SER A 67 2.88 -26.05 -4.10
C SER A 67 1.92 -24.92 -3.75
N ALA A 68 0.76 -24.88 -4.41
CA ALA A 68 -0.29 -23.90 -4.14
C ALA A 68 -0.88 -24.11 -2.74
N ALA A 69 -1.25 -25.35 -2.39
CA ALA A 69 -1.81 -25.68 -1.08
C ALA A 69 -0.82 -25.40 0.06
N GLU A 70 0.47 -25.76 -0.13
CA GLU A 70 1.50 -25.49 0.87
C GLU A 70 1.76 -23.99 1.05
N SER A 71 1.83 -23.23 -0.05
CA SER A 71 1.97 -21.75 0.01
C SER A 71 0.82 -21.10 0.79
N VAL A 72 -0.41 -21.53 0.55
CA VAL A 72 -1.58 -21.03 1.28
C VAL A 72 -1.51 -21.40 2.75
N ARG A 73 -1.17 -22.66 3.08
CA ARG A 73 -1.04 -23.14 4.45
C ARG A 73 0.04 -22.37 5.22
N GLU A 74 1.21 -22.17 4.62
CA GLU A 74 2.31 -21.42 5.21
C GLU A 74 1.97 -19.94 5.43
N SER A 75 1.33 -19.30 4.43
CA SER A 75 0.88 -17.92 4.55
C SER A 75 -0.13 -17.75 5.67
N LEU A 76 -1.10 -18.65 5.79
CA LEU A 76 -2.10 -18.60 6.87
C LEU A 76 -1.48 -18.84 8.24
N LYS A 77 -0.54 -19.80 8.37
CA LYS A 77 0.22 -20.02 9.61
C LYS A 77 0.98 -18.77 10.02
N MET A 78 1.71 -18.15 9.09
CA MET A 78 2.45 -16.91 9.34
C MET A 78 1.50 -15.77 9.75
N CYS A 79 0.38 -15.61 9.04
CA CYS A 79 -0.62 -14.60 9.39
C CYS A 79 -1.20 -14.83 10.80
N ALA A 80 -1.54 -16.07 11.15
CA ALA A 80 -2.09 -16.41 12.46
C ALA A 80 -1.06 -16.23 13.58
N ALA A 81 0.19 -16.64 13.36
CA ALA A 81 1.23 -16.63 14.39
C ALA A 81 1.84 -15.24 14.63
N ALA A 82 1.99 -14.43 13.59
CA ALA A 82 2.71 -13.17 13.67
C ALA A 82 1.87 -11.95 13.29
N LEU A 83 1.18 -11.99 12.15
CA LEU A 83 0.55 -10.81 11.57
C LEU A 83 -0.71 -10.41 12.33
N ILE A 84 -1.62 -11.33 12.60
CA ILE A 84 -2.87 -11.04 13.31
C ILE A 84 -2.58 -10.54 14.75
N PRO A 85 -1.77 -11.22 15.59
CA PRO A 85 -1.49 -10.77 16.94
C PRO A 85 -0.80 -9.40 17.00
N SER A 86 0.05 -9.09 16.02
CA SER A 86 0.73 -7.80 15.97
C SER A 86 -0.13 -6.67 15.40
N LEU A 87 -0.93 -6.94 14.36
CA LEU A 87 -1.64 -5.91 13.61
C LEU A 87 -3.01 -5.56 14.22
N PHE A 88 -3.79 -6.57 14.60
CA PHE A 88 -5.18 -6.39 15.04
C PHE A 88 -5.31 -5.44 16.24
N PRO A 89 -4.52 -5.59 17.34
CA PRO A 89 -4.61 -4.67 18.47
C PRO A 89 -4.31 -3.22 18.09
N TYR A 90 -3.31 -3.00 17.22
CA TYR A 90 -2.98 -1.65 16.75
C TYR A 90 -4.08 -1.05 15.89
N LEU A 91 -4.74 -1.83 15.04
CA LEU A 91 -5.87 -1.35 14.24
C LEU A 91 -7.07 -0.98 15.14
N VAL A 92 -7.40 -1.79 16.15
CA VAL A 92 -8.43 -1.46 17.13
C VAL A 92 -8.09 -0.16 17.86
N LEU A 93 -6.85 -0.06 18.37
CA LEU A 93 -6.40 1.13 19.09
C LEU A 93 -6.42 2.38 18.20
N THR A 94 -5.97 2.25 16.93
CA THR A 94 -6.00 3.35 15.96
C THR A 94 -7.43 3.84 15.70
N ALA A 95 -8.37 2.92 15.52
CA ALA A 95 -9.77 3.26 15.31
C ALA A 95 -10.39 3.92 16.55
N LEU A 96 -10.11 3.41 17.74
CA LEU A 96 -10.56 4.00 19.02
C LEU A 96 -10.01 5.41 19.21
N ILE A 97 -8.70 5.59 19.11
CA ILE A 97 -8.04 6.90 19.31
C ILE A 97 -8.58 7.93 18.30
N SER A 98 -8.80 7.49 17.05
CA SER A 98 -9.34 8.38 16.00
C SER A 98 -10.76 8.84 16.29
N ARG A 99 -11.59 7.99 16.91
CA ARG A 99 -13.00 8.28 17.27
C ARG A 99 -13.14 9.02 18.58
N CYS A 100 -12.21 8.84 19.52
CA CYS A 100 -12.22 9.53 20.81
C CYS A 100 -11.66 10.97 20.77
N GLY A 101 -11.23 11.46 19.59
CA GLY A 101 -10.67 12.81 19.46
C GLY A 101 -9.25 13.00 20.00
N THR A 102 -8.63 11.95 20.55
CA THR A 102 -7.25 12.01 21.12
C THR A 102 -6.23 12.45 20.07
N THR A 103 -6.48 12.17 18.79
CA THR A 103 -5.63 12.62 17.66
C THR A 103 -5.46 14.13 17.59
N GLU A 104 -6.42 14.90 18.12
CA GLU A 104 -6.37 16.37 18.13
C GLU A 104 -5.33 16.88 19.14
N HIS A 105 -5.17 16.22 20.27
CA HIS A 105 -4.16 16.58 21.27
C HIS A 105 -2.74 16.36 20.69
N ILE A 106 -2.54 15.22 20.02
CA ILE A 106 -1.27 14.92 19.35
C ILE A 106 -1.01 15.94 18.22
N GLY A 107 -2.03 16.25 17.41
CA GLY A 107 -1.94 17.26 16.36
C GLY A 107 -1.61 18.65 16.89
N ARG A 108 -2.08 19.03 18.09
CA ARG A 108 -1.70 20.29 18.75
C ARG A 108 -0.24 20.29 19.24
N ALA A 109 0.24 19.18 19.78
CA ALA A 109 1.56 19.07 20.35
C ALA A 109 2.67 19.05 19.29
N ILE A 110 2.54 18.21 18.26
CA ILE A 110 3.60 17.98 17.27
C ILE A 110 3.18 18.32 15.83
N GLY A 111 1.97 18.83 15.63
CA GLY A 111 1.43 19.09 14.30
C GLY A 111 2.16 20.19 13.54
N GLN A 112 2.68 21.23 14.22
CA GLN A 112 3.40 22.30 13.57
C GLN A 112 4.74 21.83 12.99
N PRO A 113 5.67 21.19 13.75
CA PRO A 113 6.88 20.64 13.19
C PRO A 113 6.62 19.57 12.13
N PHE A 114 5.60 18.74 12.32
CA PHE A 114 5.18 17.75 11.32
C PHE A 114 4.75 18.43 10.01
N SER A 115 3.91 19.48 10.07
CA SER A 115 3.46 20.21 8.89
C SER A 115 4.60 20.91 8.15
N MET A 116 5.56 21.45 8.89
CA MET A 116 6.74 22.08 8.29
C MET A 116 7.60 21.06 7.53
N LEU A 117 7.79 19.88 8.11
CA LEU A 117 8.62 18.83 7.54
C LEU A 117 7.94 18.13 6.36
N PHE A 118 6.69 17.70 6.53
CA PHE A 118 6.00 16.87 5.56
C PHE A 118 5.11 17.64 4.55
N GLY A 119 4.85 18.93 4.79
CA GLY A 119 3.87 19.69 3.99
C GLY A 119 2.46 19.12 4.04
N LEU A 120 2.15 18.34 5.07
CA LEU A 120 0.86 17.73 5.36
C LEU A 120 0.23 18.38 6.60
N PRO A 121 -1.10 18.35 6.77
CA PRO A 121 -1.74 18.95 7.95
C PRO A 121 -1.31 18.24 9.22
N GLY A 122 -1.15 19.00 10.30
CA GLY A 122 -0.73 18.49 11.62
C GLY A 122 -1.64 17.41 12.21
N SER A 123 -2.91 17.35 11.77
CA SER A 123 -3.86 16.29 12.10
C SER A 123 -3.40 14.89 11.66
N LEU A 124 -2.48 14.78 10.70
CA LEU A 124 -1.90 13.52 10.25
C LEU A 124 -0.64 13.11 11.03
N ALA A 125 -0.17 13.90 12.00
CA ALA A 125 0.99 13.56 12.81
C ALA A 125 0.80 12.24 13.58
N PHE A 126 -0.41 11.96 14.07
CA PHE A 126 -0.75 10.67 14.66
C PHE A 126 -0.60 9.51 13.68
N SER A 127 -1.00 9.69 12.42
CA SER A 127 -0.87 8.66 11.39
C SER A 127 0.60 8.31 11.11
N PHE A 128 1.51 9.30 11.22
CA PHE A 128 2.95 9.04 11.13
C PHE A 128 3.45 8.16 12.29
N ILE A 129 3.07 8.48 13.52
CA ILE A 129 3.45 7.68 14.70
C ILE A 129 2.94 6.25 14.56
N ILE A 130 1.67 6.07 14.23
CA ILE A 130 1.09 4.72 14.05
C ILE A 130 1.75 3.98 12.89
N GLY A 131 2.00 4.66 11.78
CA GLY A 131 2.68 4.05 10.63
C GLY A 131 4.08 3.56 10.94
N MET A 132 4.80 4.27 11.80
CA MET A 132 6.14 3.84 12.24
C MET A 132 6.09 2.76 13.32
N CYS A 133 5.13 2.79 14.24
CA CYS A 133 5.06 1.83 15.36
C CYS A 133 4.38 0.51 14.97
N ALA A 134 3.19 0.61 14.38
CA ALA A 134 2.37 -0.56 14.03
C ALA A 134 2.69 -1.11 12.64
N GLY A 135 3.22 -0.28 11.75
CA GLY A 135 3.53 -0.67 10.39
C GLY A 135 2.33 -0.58 9.44
N TYR A 136 2.51 -1.10 8.23
CA TYR A 136 1.44 -1.15 7.25
C TYR A 136 0.46 -2.32 7.54
N PRO A 137 -0.83 -2.14 7.25
CA PRO A 137 -1.44 -0.95 6.66
C PRO A 137 -1.99 0.05 7.69
N ALA A 138 -1.57 0.01 8.96
CA ALA A 138 -2.15 0.82 10.04
C ALA A 138 -1.93 2.33 9.82
N GLY A 139 -0.78 2.73 9.26
CA GLY A 139 -0.52 4.12 8.90
C GLY A 139 -1.54 4.66 7.89
N ALA A 140 -1.80 3.91 6.82
CA ALA A 140 -2.81 4.27 5.82
C ALA A 140 -4.23 4.26 6.41
N ALA A 141 -4.56 3.30 7.28
CA ALA A 141 -5.84 3.24 7.97
C ALA A 141 -6.07 4.51 8.82
N ALA A 142 -5.05 4.95 9.56
CA ALA A 142 -5.12 6.18 10.36
C ALA A 142 -5.32 7.45 9.50
N VAL A 143 -4.67 7.51 8.32
CA VAL A 143 -4.90 8.60 7.35
C VAL A 143 -6.32 8.56 6.81
N CYS A 144 -6.82 7.39 6.43
CA CYS A 144 -8.20 7.21 5.95
C CYS A 144 -9.24 7.62 7.01
N GLU A 145 -9.02 7.29 8.28
CA GLU A 145 -9.89 7.73 9.39
C GLU A 145 -9.82 9.25 9.58
N ALA A 146 -8.64 9.87 9.46
CA ALA A 146 -8.50 11.32 9.50
C ALA A 146 -9.26 11.99 8.34
N TYR A 147 -9.21 11.42 7.14
CA TYR A 147 -9.94 11.91 5.98
C TYR A 147 -11.46 11.78 6.12
N ARG A 148 -11.97 10.62 6.59
CA ARG A 148 -13.40 10.42 6.90
C ARG A 148 -13.90 11.41 7.94
N GLY A 149 -13.05 11.75 8.90
CA GLY A 149 -13.34 12.77 9.92
C GLY A 149 -13.19 14.21 9.45
N GLY A 150 -12.96 14.47 8.14
CA GLY A 150 -12.82 15.82 7.59
C GLY A 150 -11.54 16.56 8.03
N ARG A 151 -10.54 15.87 8.58
CA ARG A 151 -9.32 16.46 9.16
C ARG A 151 -8.21 16.71 8.13
N CYS A 152 -8.39 16.28 6.90
CA CYS A 152 -7.51 16.55 5.78
C CYS A 152 -8.29 16.49 4.45
N THR A 153 -7.74 17.09 3.41
CA THR A 153 -8.30 17.04 2.06
C THR A 153 -8.00 15.70 1.37
N ALA A 154 -8.70 15.38 0.29
CA ALA A 154 -8.46 14.16 -0.49
C ALA A 154 -7.01 14.07 -1.00
N ASP A 155 -6.43 15.16 -1.50
CA ASP A 155 -5.05 15.17 -1.99
C ASP A 155 -4.02 15.01 -0.85
N GLU A 156 -4.28 15.59 0.31
CA GLU A 156 -3.45 15.38 1.52
C GLU A 156 -3.54 13.94 2.02
N ALA A 157 -4.74 13.33 1.98
CA ALA A 157 -4.94 11.92 2.33
C ALA A 157 -4.21 10.99 1.34
N GLU A 158 -4.29 11.25 0.04
CA GLU A 158 -3.55 10.51 -0.99
C GLU A 158 -2.04 10.50 -0.74
N ARG A 159 -1.47 11.67 -0.45
CA ARG A 159 -0.04 11.82 -0.12
C ARG A 159 0.30 11.21 1.24
N GLY A 160 -0.56 11.42 2.24
CA GLY A 160 -0.42 10.85 3.57
C GLY A 160 -0.38 9.31 3.53
N CYS A 161 -1.31 8.66 2.82
CA CYS A 161 -1.31 7.20 2.67
C CYS A 161 -0.04 6.67 2.00
N ALA A 162 0.55 7.41 1.08
CA ALA A 162 1.79 7.01 0.41
C ALA A 162 3.03 7.17 1.31
N LEU A 163 3.14 8.28 2.07
CA LEU A 163 4.31 8.63 2.87
C LEU A 163 4.30 8.00 4.28
N LEU A 164 3.12 7.92 4.92
CA LEU A 164 3.01 7.58 6.34
C LEU A 164 2.69 6.11 6.60
N ASN A 165 2.56 5.31 5.55
CA ASN A 165 2.30 3.87 5.65
C ASN A 165 3.61 3.08 5.54
N ASN A 166 4.32 2.88 6.64
CA ASN A 166 5.66 2.33 6.70
C ASN A 166 5.70 0.98 7.43
N THR A 167 6.89 0.43 7.65
CA THR A 167 7.06 -0.84 8.36
C THR A 167 7.30 -0.57 9.85
N GLY A 168 6.71 -1.38 10.71
CA GLY A 168 6.95 -1.30 12.15
C GLY A 168 8.22 -2.07 12.60
N PRO A 169 8.71 -1.79 13.82
CA PRO A 169 9.91 -2.46 14.36
C PRO A 169 9.74 -3.97 14.56
N GLY A 170 8.52 -4.47 14.70
CA GLY A 170 8.23 -5.91 14.76
C GLY A 170 8.71 -6.65 13.52
N LEU A 171 8.44 -6.11 12.31
CA LEU A 171 8.91 -6.71 11.08
C LEU A 171 10.41 -6.48 10.87
N THR A 172 10.91 -5.26 11.08
CA THR A 172 12.31 -4.92 10.77
C THR A 172 13.29 -5.50 11.79
N VAL A 173 13.01 -5.38 13.08
CA VAL A 173 13.94 -5.81 14.14
C VAL A 173 13.75 -7.27 14.49
N ALA A 174 12.50 -7.71 14.71
CA ALA A 174 12.27 -9.09 15.14
C ALA A 174 12.36 -10.07 13.96
N LEU A 175 11.62 -9.85 12.87
CA LEU A 175 11.64 -10.79 11.75
C LEU A 175 12.93 -10.67 10.93
N ILE A 176 13.24 -9.48 10.40
CA ILE A 176 14.41 -9.35 9.49
C ILE A 176 15.69 -9.47 10.28
N GLY A 177 15.90 -8.66 11.32
CA GLY A 177 17.16 -8.66 12.06
C GLY A 177 17.40 -9.98 12.76
N THR A 178 16.49 -10.39 13.65
CA THR A 178 16.72 -11.57 14.50
C THR A 178 16.46 -12.88 13.78
N ALA A 179 15.33 -13.03 13.07
CA ALA A 179 14.96 -14.33 12.53
C ALA A 179 15.59 -14.63 11.16
N LEU A 180 15.72 -13.64 10.26
CA LEU A 180 16.24 -13.87 8.90
C LEU A 180 17.75 -13.62 8.79
N LEU A 181 18.27 -12.53 9.37
CA LEU A 181 19.68 -12.16 9.27
C LEU A 181 20.52 -12.64 10.46
N GLY A 182 19.90 -13.15 11.54
CA GLY A 182 20.58 -13.65 12.72
C GLY A 182 21.24 -12.56 13.59
N ASP A 183 21.04 -11.27 13.26
CA ASP A 183 21.58 -10.14 14.02
C ASP A 183 20.54 -9.03 14.19
N ARG A 184 20.11 -8.81 15.43
CA ARG A 184 19.17 -7.75 15.80
C ARG A 184 19.66 -6.36 15.40
N ARG A 185 20.97 -6.11 15.38
CA ARG A 185 21.57 -4.81 15.03
C ARG A 185 21.26 -4.46 13.58
N LEU A 186 21.31 -5.43 12.67
CA LEU A 186 20.97 -5.23 11.27
C LEU A 186 19.51 -4.81 11.08
N GLY A 187 18.60 -5.41 11.86
CA GLY A 187 17.19 -4.99 11.87
C GLY A 187 16.97 -3.57 12.36
N ILE A 188 17.73 -3.12 13.37
CA ILE A 188 17.71 -1.74 13.85
C ILE A 188 18.25 -0.79 12.77
N ILE A 189 19.35 -1.15 12.11
CA ILE A 189 19.91 -0.37 10.99
C ILE A 189 18.89 -0.18 9.88
N ILE A 190 18.22 -1.26 9.46
CA ILE A 190 17.17 -1.18 8.43
C ILE A 190 16.02 -0.29 8.89
N TYR A 191 15.58 -0.37 10.15
CA TYR A 191 14.53 0.47 10.68
C TYR A 191 14.92 1.95 10.70
N LEU A 192 16.15 2.27 11.12
CA LEU A 192 16.68 3.63 11.08
C LEU A 192 16.82 4.16 9.64
N ALA A 193 17.27 3.32 8.71
CA ALA A 193 17.35 3.65 7.30
C ALA A 193 15.95 4.00 6.74
N GLN A 194 14.92 3.23 7.10
CA GLN A 194 13.54 3.54 6.73
C GLN A 194 13.08 4.87 7.34
N LEU A 195 13.34 5.11 8.62
CA LEU A 195 12.97 6.37 9.28
C LEU A 195 13.63 7.57 8.58
N LEU A 196 14.94 7.50 8.30
CA LEU A 196 15.65 8.54 7.57
C LEU A 196 15.07 8.76 6.17
N SER A 197 14.70 7.68 5.48
CA SER A 197 14.08 7.76 4.15
C SER A 197 12.74 8.49 4.17
N VAL A 198 11.88 8.18 5.14
CA VAL A 198 10.59 8.85 5.33
C VAL A 198 10.77 10.33 5.65
N LEU A 199 11.71 10.66 6.54
CA LEU A 199 12.00 12.03 6.91
C LEU A 199 12.57 12.82 5.70
N THR A 200 13.45 12.21 4.91
CA THR A 200 14.01 12.81 3.69
C THR A 200 12.93 13.09 2.66
N LEU A 201 12.08 12.11 2.35
CA LEU A 201 10.97 12.33 1.41
C LEU A 201 9.94 13.32 1.95
N GLY A 202 9.67 13.27 3.26
CA GLY A 202 8.81 14.24 3.93
C GLY A 202 9.35 15.66 3.78
N ALA A 203 10.64 15.86 4.04
CA ALA A 203 11.31 17.17 3.90
C ALA A 203 11.32 17.68 2.45
N LEU A 204 11.61 16.82 1.48
CA LEU A 204 11.54 17.14 0.06
C LEU A 204 10.13 17.56 -0.36
N HIS A 205 9.14 16.77 0.04
CA HIS A 205 7.73 17.05 -0.24
C HIS A 205 7.27 18.36 0.43
N GLY A 206 7.60 18.56 1.71
CA GLY A 206 7.29 19.77 2.47
C GLY A 206 7.96 21.02 1.87
N GLY A 207 9.22 20.90 1.46
CA GLY A 207 9.95 21.97 0.78
C GLY A 207 9.28 22.41 -0.52
N ILE A 208 8.94 21.46 -1.40
CA ILE A 208 8.25 21.73 -2.67
C ILE A 208 6.88 22.38 -2.42
N HIS A 209 6.11 21.88 -1.46
CA HIS A 209 4.80 22.41 -1.14
C HIS A 209 4.86 23.84 -0.59
N ASN A 210 5.79 24.13 0.31
CA ASN A 210 5.98 25.45 0.92
C ASN A 210 6.45 26.49 -0.10
N ILE A 211 7.32 26.11 -1.04
CA ILE A 211 7.75 26.97 -2.15
C ILE A 211 6.55 27.29 -3.06
N GLY A 212 5.73 26.29 -3.37
CA GLY A 212 4.51 26.46 -4.16
C GLY A 212 3.49 27.40 -3.52
N LYS A 213 3.29 27.31 -2.21
CA LYS A 213 2.43 28.25 -1.45
C LYS A 213 2.96 29.67 -1.49
N ARG A 214 4.23 29.90 -1.18
CA ARG A 214 4.87 31.22 -1.24
C ARG A 214 4.76 31.85 -2.63
N LYS A 215 4.97 31.06 -3.69
CA LYS A 215 4.87 31.56 -5.08
C LYS A 215 3.44 31.94 -5.46
N LYS A 216 2.43 31.22 -4.91
CA LYS A 216 1.01 31.53 -5.11
C LYS A 216 0.59 32.77 -4.31
N GLU A 217 1.04 32.91 -3.07
CA GLU A 217 0.79 34.11 -2.24
C GLU A 217 1.43 35.36 -2.85
N ASN A 218 2.65 35.26 -3.36
CA ASN A 218 3.32 36.38 -4.05
C ASN A 218 2.66 36.75 -5.40
N ARG A 219 1.98 35.78 -6.10
CA ARG A 219 1.24 36.08 -7.33
C ARG A 219 -0.14 36.67 -7.10
N LEU A 220 -0.76 36.38 -5.97
CA LEU A 220 -2.12 36.83 -5.64
C LEU A 220 -2.15 38.15 -4.87
N GLY A 221 -1.00 38.83 -4.69
CA GLY A 221 -0.86 40.13 -4.07
C GLY A 221 -1.96 40.40 -3.03
N ASN A 222 -1.66 40.22 -1.77
CA ASN A 222 -2.39 40.74 -0.58
C ASN A 222 -3.93 40.52 -0.45
N VAL A 223 -4.57 39.69 -1.25
CA VAL A 223 -6.04 39.56 -1.22
C VAL A 223 -6.55 38.44 -0.29
N CYS A 224 -5.71 37.52 0.16
CA CYS A 224 -6.15 36.40 1.02
C CYS A 224 -5.18 36.11 2.18
N ALA A 225 -4.91 37.10 3.02
CA ALA A 225 -4.29 36.87 4.33
C ALA A 225 -5.26 36.22 5.36
N GLY A 226 -6.29 35.50 4.93
CA GLY A 226 -7.38 35.04 5.79
C GLY A 226 -7.72 33.55 5.76
N GLN A 227 -7.13 32.76 4.87
CA GLN A 227 -7.28 31.30 4.91
C GLN A 227 -6.06 30.60 5.56
N ARG A 228 -5.68 31.02 6.76
CA ARG A 228 -5.27 30.05 7.78
C ARG A 228 -6.43 29.05 7.84
N VAL A 229 -6.12 27.74 7.64
CA VAL A 229 -7.04 26.66 7.94
C VAL A 229 -7.70 27.05 9.27
N ARG A 230 -8.95 27.54 9.20
CA ARG A 230 -9.79 27.64 10.39
C ARG A 230 -9.87 26.19 10.85
N TYR A 231 -9.11 25.88 11.86
CA TYR A 231 -9.48 24.86 12.83
C TYR A 231 -10.85 25.34 13.30
N ASP A 232 -11.88 24.75 12.67
CA ASP A 232 -13.23 25.26 12.84
C ASP A 232 -13.59 25.09 14.30
N LYS A 233 -13.60 26.21 15.02
CA LYS A 233 -13.94 26.31 16.44
C LYS A 233 -15.38 25.83 16.68
N SER A 234 -16.15 25.63 15.60
CA SER A 234 -17.52 25.11 15.66
C SER A 234 -17.62 23.63 16.04
N LEU A 235 -16.50 22.84 15.90
CA LEU A 235 -16.44 21.47 16.41
C LEU A 235 -15.95 21.40 17.87
N SER A 236 -15.50 22.53 18.47
CA SER A 236 -15.06 22.55 19.87
C SER A 236 -16.21 22.70 20.86
N ASP A 237 -17.41 23.03 20.39
CA ASP A 237 -18.61 23.19 21.24
C ASP A 237 -19.55 21.97 21.23
N SER A 238 -19.24 20.90 20.47
CA SER A 238 -19.78 19.61 20.84
C SER A 238 -19.06 19.22 22.13
N THR A 239 -19.66 19.61 23.26
CA THR A 239 -19.38 19.07 24.56
C THR A 239 -18.97 17.62 24.40
N ALA A 240 -17.65 17.37 24.51
CA ALA A 240 -17.12 16.05 24.75
C ALA A 240 -17.63 15.62 26.11
N THR A 241 -18.94 15.36 26.20
CA THR A 241 -19.47 14.45 27.19
C THR A 241 -18.53 13.26 27.10
N HIS A 242 -18.00 12.85 28.22
CA HIS A 242 -17.24 11.63 28.43
C HIS A 242 -18.02 10.43 27.86
N SER A 243 -18.13 10.37 26.53
CA SER A 243 -18.68 9.24 25.83
C SER A 243 -17.70 8.13 26.11
N SER A 244 -18.11 7.20 26.94
CA SER A 244 -17.29 6.10 27.40
C SER A 244 -16.60 5.50 26.18
N VAL A 245 -15.28 5.32 26.21
CA VAL A 245 -14.47 4.68 25.17
C VAL A 245 -15.12 3.38 24.70
N LEU A 246 -15.82 2.70 25.62
CA LEU A 246 -16.61 1.49 25.42
C LEU A 246 -17.70 1.64 24.35
N ARG A 247 -18.27 2.84 24.15
CA ARG A 247 -19.28 3.08 23.10
C ARG A 247 -18.73 2.85 21.69
N PHE A 248 -17.46 3.21 21.46
CA PHE A 248 -16.81 3.09 20.16
C PHE A 248 -16.11 1.75 19.96
N LEU A 249 -15.99 0.93 21.00
CA LEU A 249 -15.25 -0.33 20.96
C LEU A 249 -15.82 -1.33 19.92
N PRO A 250 -17.14 -1.60 19.85
CA PRO A 250 -17.67 -2.58 18.91
C PRO A 250 -17.38 -2.21 17.44
N GLU A 251 -17.59 -0.93 17.08
CA GLU A 251 -17.35 -0.45 15.73
C GLU A 251 -15.85 -0.43 15.38
N SER A 252 -15.00 -0.12 16.37
CA SER A 252 -13.55 -0.13 16.19
C SER A 252 -13.02 -1.55 15.98
N VAL A 253 -13.54 -2.53 16.73
CA VAL A 253 -13.24 -3.95 16.57
C VAL A 253 -13.71 -4.45 15.21
N ALA A 254 -14.93 -4.13 14.78
CA ALA A 254 -15.47 -4.53 13.48
C ALA A 254 -14.63 -3.96 12.31
N SER A 255 -14.25 -2.68 12.40
CA SER A 255 -13.37 -2.03 11.42
C SER A 255 -11.98 -2.69 11.36
N ALA A 256 -11.38 -2.96 12.52
CA ALA A 256 -10.09 -3.61 12.63
C ALA A 256 -10.12 -5.04 12.10
N LEU A 257 -11.19 -5.80 12.39
CA LEU A 257 -11.37 -7.17 11.90
C LEU A 257 -11.45 -7.20 10.37
N SER A 258 -12.27 -6.33 9.79
CA SER A 258 -12.40 -6.21 8.32
C SER A 258 -11.07 -5.88 7.65
N ALA A 259 -10.31 -4.93 8.21
CA ALA A 259 -8.99 -4.56 7.71
C ALA A 259 -8.00 -5.74 7.83
N THR A 260 -7.99 -6.43 8.98
CA THR A 260 -7.12 -7.59 9.22
C THR A 260 -7.41 -8.74 8.25
N LEU A 261 -8.69 -9.08 8.05
CA LEU A 261 -9.08 -10.12 7.09
C LEU A 261 -8.68 -9.75 5.65
N THR A 262 -8.81 -8.49 5.27
CA THR A 262 -8.35 -8.00 3.96
C THR A 262 -6.85 -8.19 3.79
N VAL A 263 -6.06 -7.88 4.83
CA VAL A 263 -4.60 -8.05 4.81
C VAL A 263 -4.23 -9.52 4.68
N VAL A 264 -4.82 -10.39 5.51
CA VAL A 264 -4.57 -11.85 5.49
C VAL A 264 -4.89 -12.42 4.10
N SER A 265 -6.05 -12.07 3.55
CA SER A 265 -6.47 -12.53 2.21
C SER A 265 -5.50 -12.08 1.12
N LEU A 266 -5.07 -10.82 1.12
CA LEU A 266 -4.13 -10.31 0.13
C LEU A 266 -2.74 -10.93 0.28
N VAL A 267 -2.22 -11.09 1.50
CA VAL A 267 -0.94 -11.77 1.74
C VAL A 267 -1.00 -13.20 1.18
N THR A 268 -2.04 -13.94 1.49
CA THR A 268 -2.23 -15.33 1.02
C THR A 268 -2.28 -15.40 -0.51
N VAL A 269 -3.06 -14.52 -1.16
CA VAL A 269 -3.17 -14.48 -2.63
C VAL A 269 -1.85 -14.11 -3.28
N PHE A 270 -1.14 -13.09 -2.79
CA PHE A 270 0.14 -12.68 -3.36
C PHE A 270 1.26 -13.69 -3.11
N SER A 271 1.26 -14.39 -1.99
CA SER A 271 2.17 -15.50 -1.73
C SER A 271 1.94 -16.66 -2.69
N LEU A 272 0.67 -17.01 -2.92
CA LEU A 272 0.27 -18.00 -3.93
C LEU A 272 0.71 -17.57 -5.34
N LEU A 273 0.42 -16.32 -5.74
CA LEU A 273 0.84 -15.79 -7.05
C LEU A 273 2.36 -15.87 -7.23
N ARG A 274 3.13 -15.55 -6.19
CA ARG A 274 4.58 -15.63 -6.19
C ARG A 274 5.08 -17.04 -6.45
N VAL A 275 4.54 -18.02 -5.71
CA VAL A 275 4.96 -19.43 -5.85
C VAL A 275 4.60 -19.98 -7.23
N LEU A 276 3.39 -19.73 -7.72
CA LEU A 276 2.97 -20.19 -9.04
C LEU A 276 3.76 -19.52 -10.17
N ALA A 277 4.01 -18.22 -10.06
CA ALA A 277 4.82 -17.50 -11.05
C ALA A 277 6.28 -17.99 -11.05
N ALA A 278 6.87 -18.23 -9.88
CA ALA A 278 8.22 -18.77 -9.78
C ALA A 278 8.31 -20.18 -10.39
N ALA A 279 7.36 -21.07 -10.06
CA ALA A 279 7.32 -22.43 -10.60
C ALA A 279 7.12 -22.45 -12.12
N LEU A 280 6.26 -21.58 -12.65
CA LEU A 280 6.04 -21.46 -14.10
C LEU A 280 7.29 -20.93 -14.81
N LEU A 281 7.91 -19.87 -14.29
CA LEU A 281 9.12 -19.29 -14.86
C LEU A 281 10.28 -20.28 -14.82
N ASP A 282 10.43 -21.03 -13.74
CA ASP A 282 11.47 -22.06 -13.61
C ASP A 282 11.30 -23.15 -14.66
N ARG A 283 10.08 -23.67 -14.87
CA ARG A 283 9.79 -24.66 -15.92
C ARG A 283 10.08 -24.13 -17.32
N ILE A 284 9.68 -22.89 -17.62
CA ILE A 284 9.96 -22.25 -18.91
C ILE A 284 11.46 -22.10 -19.10
N TYR A 285 12.17 -21.62 -18.07
CA TYR A 285 13.61 -21.41 -18.14
C TYR A 285 14.39 -22.71 -18.33
N ILE A 286 14.03 -23.78 -17.59
CA ILE A 286 14.60 -25.12 -17.75
C ILE A 286 14.35 -25.64 -19.17
N SER A 287 13.14 -25.49 -19.70
CA SER A 287 12.81 -25.93 -21.06
C SER A 287 13.62 -25.23 -22.15
N LEU A 288 13.99 -23.96 -21.94
CA LEU A 288 14.73 -23.15 -22.92
C LEU A 288 16.25 -23.28 -22.78
N THR A 289 16.77 -23.46 -21.56
CA THR A 289 18.21 -23.37 -21.27
C THR A 289 18.82 -24.65 -20.71
N GLY A 290 17.98 -25.59 -20.24
CA GLY A 290 18.41 -26.78 -19.52
C GLY A 290 18.88 -26.51 -18.09
N ALA A 291 18.80 -25.27 -17.60
CA ALA A 291 19.24 -24.87 -16.26
C ALA A 291 18.10 -24.36 -15.40
N ALA A 292 18.24 -24.40 -14.07
CA ALA A 292 17.27 -23.83 -13.13
C ALA A 292 17.27 -22.30 -13.19
N LEU A 293 16.14 -21.68 -12.83
CA LEU A 293 15.98 -20.21 -12.81
C LEU A 293 17.03 -19.58 -11.87
N PRO A 294 17.77 -18.56 -12.31
CA PRO A 294 18.76 -17.92 -11.47
C PRO A 294 18.16 -17.33 -10.17
N PRO A 295 18.86 -17.43 -9.03
CA PRO A 295 18.38 -16.93 -7.74
C PRO A 295 17.97 -15.45 -7.76
N ILE A 296 18.67 -14.64 -8.57
CA ILE A 296 18.34 -13.20 -8.72
C ILE A 296 16.97 -12.99 -9.37
N ALA A 297 16.56 -13.84 -10.30
CA ALA A 297 15.24 -13.74 -10.94
C ALA A 297 14.13 -14.09 -9.94
N THR A 298 14.33 -15.12 -9.12
CA THR A 298 13.42 -15.49 -8.03
C THR A 298 13.33 -14.36 -6.98
N LEU A 299 14.47 -13.75 -6.64
CA LEU A 299 14.52 -12.58 -5.75
C LEU A 299 13.69 -11.43 -6.30
N LEU A 300 13.94 -11.00 -7.54
CA LEU A 300 13.24 -9.86 -8.15
C LEU A 300 11.73 -10.10 -8.23
N LEU A 301 11.32 -11.32 -8.60
CA LEU A 301 9.90 -11.70 -8.63
C LEU A 301 9.27 -11.63 -7.22
N SER A 302 9.97 -12.14 -6.22
CA SER A 302 9.51 -12.16 -4.83
C SER A 302 9.39 -10.75 -4.27
N MET A 303 10.40 -9.91 -4.44
CA MET A 303 10.39 -8.50 -4.03
C MET A 303 9.28 -7.71 -4.73
N LEU A 304 9.04 -7.97 -6.01
CA LEU A 304 7.97 -7.29 -6.74
C LEU A 304 6.58 -7.59 -6.16
N LEU A 305 6.34 -8.85 -5.81
CA LEU A 305 5.00 -9.32 -5.48
C LEU A 305 4.67 -9.20 -3.99
N GLU A 306 5.55 -9.71 -3.11
CA GLU A 306 5.16 -9.92 -1.72
C GLU A 306 6.37 -9.75 -0.78
N VAL A 307 6.19 -8.92 0.24
CA VAL A 307 7.27 -8.47 1.13
C VAL A 307 7.94 -9.61 1.91
N SER A 308 7.20 -10.61 2.40
CA SER A 308 7.77 -11.69 3.21
C SER A 308 8.67 -12.60 2.37
N GLY A 309 8.19 -12.96 1.17
CA GLY A 309 8.97 -13.74 0.22
C GLY A 309 10.17 -12.96 -0.33
N GLY A 310 10.00 -11.65 -0.57
CA GLY A 310 11.09 -10.75 -0.95
C GLY A 310 12.19 -10.70 0.10
N LEU A 311 11.81 -10.50 1.36
CA LEU A 311 12.75 -10.48 2.51
C LEU A 311 13.45 -11.83 2.71
N GLY A 312 12.70 -12.94 2.66
CA GLY A 312 13.28 -14.29 2.75
C GLY A 312 14.30 -14.53 1.65
N SER A 313 13.97 -14.21 0.40
CA SER A 313 14.89 -14.34 -0.73
C SER A 313 16.10 -13.39 -0.62
N ALA A 314 15.90 -12.14 -0.16
CA ALA A 314 16.98 -11.18 0.03
C ALA A 314 17.98 -11.64 1.10
N ALA A 315 17.48 -12.18 2.21
CA ALA A 315 18.32 -12.65 3.33
C ALA A 315 19.26 -13.81 2.93
N THR A 316 18.87 -14.64 1.96
CA THR A 316 19.73 -15.75 1.50
C THR A 316 21.05 -15.30 0.89
N PHE A 317 21.15 -14.06 0.40
CA PHE A 317 22.39 -13.49 -0.13
C PHE A 317 23.41 -13.14 0.97
N GLY A 318 22.95 -12.96 2.20
CA GLY A 318 23.81 -12.71 3.37
C GLY A 318 24.61 -11.40 3.32
N GLY A 319 25.37 -11.15 4.39
CA GLY A 319 26.29 -10.03 4.51
C GLY A 319 25.67 -8.64 4.23
N THR A 320 26.52 -7.69 3.84
CA THR A 320 26.08 -6.33 3.50
C THR A 320 25.08 -6.32 2.36
N PHE A 321 25.30 -7.11 1.31
CA PHE A 321 24.43 -7.14 0.14
C PHE A 321 23.01 -7.62 0.48
N GLY A 322 22.87 -8.76 1.20
CA GLY A 322 21.57 -9.25 1.64
C GLY A 322 20.85 -8.24 2.56
N THR A 323 21.59 -7.58 3.46
CA THR A 323 21.01 -6.56 4.35
C THR A 323 20.50 -5.34 3.57
N VAL A 324 21.24 -4.86 2.56
CA VAL A 324 20.80 -3.76 1.68
C VAL A 324 19.59 -4.16 0.87
N LEU A 325 19.52 -5.38 0.36
CA LEU A 325 18.35 -5.92 -0.33
C LEU A 325 17.11 -5.93 0.59
N CYS A 326 17.26 -6.35 1.85
CA CYS A 326 16.19 -6.28 2.85
C CYS A 326 15.74 -4.83 3.10
N GLY A 327 16.68 -3.88 3.19
CA GLY A 327 16.36 -2.45 3.28
C GLY A 327 15.61 -1.94 2.05
N THR A 328 16.01 -2.35 0.86
CA THR A 328 15.33 -2.03 -0.41
C THR A 328 13.89 -2.53 -0.40
N GLU A 329 13.68 -3.79 0.04
CA GLU A 329 12.36 -4.40 0.10
C GLU A 329 11.45 -3.69 1.11
N ILE A 330 11.98 -3.26 2.25
CA ILE A 330 11.22 -2.47 3.23
C ILE A 330 10.73 -1.14 2.62
N GLY A 331 11.55 -0.50 1.82
CA GLY A 331 11.16 0.71 1.09
C GLY A 331 10.09 0.45 0.02
N TRP A 332 10.25 -0.61 -0.77
CA TRP A 332 9.34 -1.00 -1.83
C TRP A 332 8.04 -1.59 -1.30
N SER A 333 8.12 -2.52 -0.35
CA SER A 333 7.00 -3.18 0.34
C SER A 333 6.15 -4.12 -0.51
N GLY A 334 6.52 -4.42 -1.74
CA GLY A 334 5.80 -5.29 -2.66
C GLY A 334 4.46 -4.77 -3.17
N LEU A 335 3.95 -5.40 -4.22
CA LEU A 335 2.61 -5.10 -4.75
C LEU A 335 1.50 -5.48 -3.77
N CYS A 336 1.72 -6.49 -2.93
CA CYS A 336 0.78 -6.92 -1.90
C CYS A 336 0.40 -5.77 -0.96
N VAL A 337 1.38 -5.09 -0.36
CA VAL A 337 1.15 -3.94 0.55
C VAL A 337 0.55 -2.75 -0.22
N THR A 338 0.99 -2.54 -1.47
CA THR A 338 0.40 -1.53 -2.36
C THR A 338 -1.10 -1.79 -2.55
N MET A 339 -1.53 -3.03 -2.77
CA MET A 339 -2.94 -3.39 -2.93
C MET A 339 -3.72 -3.30 -1.62
N GLN A 340 -3.13 -3.68 -0.47
CA GLN A 340 -3.72 -3.47 0.85
C GLN A 340 -4.04 -1.99 1.08
N THR A 341 -3.06 -1.13 0.84
CA THR A 341 -3.21 0.32 0.98
C THR A 341 -4.29 0.87 0.04
N LYS A 342 -4.26 0.48 -1.24
CA LYS A 342 -5.27 0.90 -2.23
C LYS A 342 -6.67 0.43 -1.87
N THR A 343 -6.83 -0.75 -1.28
CA THR A 343 -8.14 -1.26 -0.85
C THR A 343 -8.74 -0.39 0.25
N LEU A 344 -7.94 -0.01 1.25
CA LEU A 344 -8.37 0.93 2.29
C LEU A 344 -8.74 2.31 1.70
N MET A 345 -7.91 2.83 0.80
CA MET A 345 -8.12 4.12 0.14
C MET A 345 -9.38 4.14 -0.73
N ARG A 346 -9.67 3.05 -1.48
CA ARG A 346 -10.90 2.92 -2.28
C ARG A 346 -12.15 2.98 -1.42
N GLY A 347 -12.13 2.43 -0.22
CA GLY A 347 -13.20 2.57 0.78
C GLY A 347 -13.47 4.01 1.21
N CYS A 348 -12.58 4.96 0.85
CA CYS A 348 -12.73 6.40 1.06
C CYS A 348 -12.89 7.19 -0.24
N GLY A 349 -13.00 6.55 -1.40
CA GLY A 349 -13.06 7.22 -2.72
C GLY A 349 -11.71 7.77 -3.20
N LEU A 350 -10.58 7.34 -2.62
CA LEU A 350 -9.24 7.78 -2.99
C LEU A 350 -8.62 6.84 -4.06
N SER A 351 -7.76 7.37 -4.93
CA SER A 351 -7.21 6.66 -6.09
C SER A 351 -5.92 5.89 -5.81
N GLY A 352 -5.09 6.36 -4.89
CA GLY A 352 -3.77 5.79 -4.59
C GLY A 352 -2.71 6.12 -5.64
N LYS A 353 -2.83 7.26 -6.33
CA LYS A 353 -1.93 7.67 -7.43
C LYS A 353 -0.47 7.88 -7.00
N TYR A 354 -0.24 8.28 -5.75
CA TYR A 354 1.10 8.56 -5.24
C TYR A 354 1.83 7.34 -4.64
N ILE A 355 1.15 6.20 -4.45
CA ILE A 355 1.75 5.06 -3.73
C ILE A 355 2.98 4.52 -4.47
N ILE A 356 2.84 4.16 -5.75
CA ILE A 356 3.93 3.53 -6.50
C ILE A 356 5.17 4.44 -6.60
N PRO A 357 5.07 5.72 -7.02
CA PRO A 357 6.25 6.57 -7.12
C PRO A 357 6.91 6.84 -5.75
N VAL A 358 6.13 6.98 -4.68
CA VAL A 358 6.68 7.15 -3.33
C VAL A 358 7.39 5.87 -2.87
N ARG A 359 6.82 4.68 -3.10
CA ARG A 359 7.44 3.40 -2.75
C ARG A 359 8.73 3.16 -3.52
N ALA A 360 8.77 3.48 -4.82
CA ALA A 360 10.00 3.39 -5.61
C ALA A 360 11.11 4.31 -5.05
N ALA A 361 10.77 5.56 -4.71
CA ALA A 361 11.71 6.48 -4.09
C ALA A 361 12.16 6.00 -2.70
N MET A 362 11.24 5.45 -1.89
CA MET A 362 11.56 4.85 -0.60
C MET A 362 12.52 3.68 -0.74
N ALA A 363 12.33 2.80 -1.73
CA ALA A 363 13.22 1.66 -1.98
C ALA A 363 14.68 2.11 -2.22
N VAL A 364 14.86 3.12 -3.07
CA VAL A 364 16.19 3.67 -3.35
C VAL A 364 16.82 4.33 -2.12
N LEU A 365 16.06 5.14 -1.38
CA LEU A 365 16.56 5.79 -0.18
C LEU A 365 16.86 4.79 0.94
N CYS A 366 15.99 3.78 1.17
CA CYS A 366 16.24 2.75 2.16
C CYS A 366 17.49 1.93 1.81
N ALA A 367 17.70 1.59 0.54
CA ALA A 367 18.92 0.94 0.09
C ALA A 367 20.17 1.78 0.42
N GLY A 368 20.14 3.07 0.02
CA GLY A 368 21.26 3.99 0.25
C GLY A 368 21.55 4.22 1.74
N TYR A 369 20.52 4.48 2.55
CA TYR A 369 20.70 4.66 3.98
C TYR A 369 21.11 3.37 4.70
N THR A 370 20.58 2.20 4.29
CA THR A 370 21.02 0.92 4.85
C THR A 370 22.51 0.71 4.58
N PHE A 371 22.95 0.92 3.33
CA PHE A 371 24.36 0.81 2.98
C PHE A 371 25.23 1.81 3.76
N LEU A 372 24.81 3.07 3.84
CA LEU A 372 25.53 4.11 4.57
C LEU A 372 25.66 3.79 6.06
N LEU A 373 24.56 3.38 6.70
CA LEU A 373 24.57 3.04 8.13
C LEU A 373 25.40 1.79 8.42
N LEU A 374 25.42 0.79 7.54
CA LEU A 374 26.30 -0.36 7.64
C LEU A 374 27.78 0.05 7.53
N TYR A 375 28.11 0.95 6.60
CA TYR A 375 29.45 1.45 6.44
C TYR A 375 29.96 2.25 7.65
N ILE A 376 29.06 2.99 8.33
CA ILE A 376 29.41 3.75 9.54
C ILE A 376 29.52 2.84 10.77
N ALA A 377 28.74 1.77 10.81
CA ALA A 377 28.67 0.88 11.98
C ALA A 377 29.73 -0.23 11.98
N GLY A 378 30.39 -0.48 10.85
CA GLY A 378 31.34 -1.56 10.73
C GLY A 378 32.66 -1.23 10.32
#